data_bae4a1d8a5a9f96cc8648fb034b62eba
#
_entry.id   bae4a1d8a5a9f96cc8648fb034b62eba
#
_cell.length_a   1.000
_cell.length_b   1.000
_cell.length_c   1.000
_cell.angle_alpha   90.00
_cell.angle_beta   90.00
_cell.angle_gamma   90.00
#
_symmetry.space_group_name_H-M   'P 1'
#
loop_
_entity.id
_entity.type
_entity.pdbx_description
1 polymer ?
#
loop_
_entity_poly.entity_id
_entity_poly.type
_entity_poly.pdbx_seq_one_letter_code
_entity_poly.pdbx_strand_id
1 'polypeptide(L)' 'SWEEGMQNWLKNVSMNIDSGLSEIAITKIEKMLIKTALERSNGKKNDAAQILGWGRNTLTKKMKDHGI' A
#
# COMPACT_ATOMS: atom_id res chain seq x y z
N SER A 1 -11.01 7.50 -15.36
CA SER A 1 -10.56 7.89 -14.01
C SER A 1 -9.74 6.79 -13.37
N TRP A 2 -9.04 7.12 -12.31
CA TRP A 2 -8.24 6.12 -11.61
C TRP A 2 -9.13 5.05 -10.97
N GLU A 3 -10.34 5.40 -10.54
CA GLU A 3 -11.31 4.45 -9.98
C GLU A 3 -11.71 3.40 -11.00
N GLU A 4 -11.92 3.80 -12.25
CA GLU A 4 -12.23 2.87 -13.33
C GLU A 4 -11.06 1.92 -13.58
N GLY A 5 -9.84 2.44 -13.60
CA GLY A 5 -8.64 1.62 -13.73
C GLY A 5 -8.50 0.63 -12.60
N MET A 6 -8.72 1.08 -11.35
CA MET A 6 -8.68 0.21 -10.18
C MET A 6 -9.77 -0.86 -10.26
N GLN A 7 -10.98 -0.48 -10.65
CA GLN A 7 -12.09 -1.42 -10.78
C GLN A 7 -11.78 -2.51 -11.81
N ASN A 8 -11.22 -2.11 -12.95
CA ASN A 8 -10.82 -3.08 -13.98
C ASN A 8 -9.71 -4.01 -13.47
N TRP A 9 -8.73 -3.47 -12.76
CA TRP A 9 -7.65 -4.28 -12.19
C TRP A 9 -8.20 -5.29 -11.19
N LEU A 10 -9.09 -4.85 -10.29
CA LEU A 10 -9.72 -5.72 -9.29
C LEU A 10 -10.51 -6.84 -9.96
N LYS A 11 -11.26 -6.51 -11.00
CA LYS A 11 -12.03 -7.49 -11.75
C LYS A 11 -11.12 -8.54 -12.36
N ASN A 12 -10.04 -8.12 -13.00
CA ASN A 12 -9.09 -9.05 -13.61
C ASN A 12 -8.42 -9.95 -12.59
N VAL A 13 -7.98 -9.39 -11.46
CA VAL A 13 -7.36 -10.18 -10.38
C VAL A 13 -8.36 -11.18 -9.82
N SER A 14 -9.61 -10.76 -9.60
CA SER A 14 -10.64 -11.62 -9.02
C SER A 14 -10.93 -12.84 -9.87
N MET A 15 -10.74 -12.73 -11.19
CA MET A 15 -10.98 -13.83 -12.12
C MET A 15 -9.89 -14.90 -12.08
N ASN A 16 -8.74 -14.61 -11.46
CA ASN A 16 -7.60 -15.52 -11.41
C ASN A 16 -7.34 -16.10 -10.01
N ILE A 17 -8.22 -15.82 -9.06
CA ILE A 17 -8.08 -16.29 -7.67
C ILE A 17 -9.43 -16.81 -7.15
N ASP A 18 -9.36 -17.69 -6.14
CA ASP A 18 -10.55 -18.19 -5.46
C ASP A 18 -10.91 -17.35 -4.24
N SER A 19 -9.92 -16.73 -3.62
CA SER A 19 -10.10 -15.94 -2.39
C SER A 19 -8.92 -15.01 -2.20
N GLY A 20 -9.05 -14.10 -1.22
CA GLY A 20 -7.94 -13.22 -0.83
C GLY A 20 -7.82 -11.94 -1.65
N LEU A 21 -8.87 -11.54 -2.37
CA LEU A 21 -8.83 -10.33 -3.17
C LEU A 21 -8.49 -9.09 -2.33
N SER A 22 -9.09 -8.97 -1.15
CA SER A 22 -8.84 -7.81 -0.29
C SER A 22 -7.39 -7.75 0.16
N GLU A 23 -6.79 -8.88 0.51
CA GLU A 23 -5.39 -8.93 0.92
C GLU A 23 -4.47 -8.48 -0.21
N ILE A 24 -4.71 -8.99 -1.41
CA ILE A 24 -3.93 -8.62 -2.60
C ILE A 24 -4.04 -7.12 -2.87
N ALA A 25 -5.27 -6.59 -2.87
CA ALA A 25 -5.53 -5.19 -3.18
C ALA A 25 -4.97 -4.26 -2.11
N ILE A 26 -5.18 -4.57 -0.83
CA ILE A 26 -4.70 -3.74 0.27
C ILE A 26 -3.18 -3.72 0.30
N THR A 27 -2.53 -4.88 0.09
CA THR A 27 -1.07 -4.95 0.02
C THR A 27 -0.53 -4.04 -1.07
N LYS A 28 -1.13 -4.08 -2.26
CA LYS A 28 -0.71 -3.22 -3.38
C LYS A 28 -0.85 -1.74 -3.03
N ILE A 29 -1.99 -1.35 -2.49
CA ILE A 29 -2.25 0.04 -2.11
C ILE A 29 -1.29 0.48 -1.00
N GLU A 30 -1.07 -0.35 0.02
CA GLU A 30 -0.17 -0.01 1.11
C GLU A 30 1.26 0.20 0.63
N LYS A 31 1.74 -0.64 -0.29
CA LYS A 31 3.07 -0.44 -0.89
C LYS A 31 3.17 0.91 -1.60
N MET A 32 2.15 1.28 -2.33
CA MET A 32 2.11 2.57 -3.04
C MET A 32 2.07 3.75 -2.06
N LEU A 33 1.28 3.63 -1.00
CA LEU A 33 1.19 4.65 0.05
C LEU A 33 2.55 4.85 0.73
N ILE A 34 3.20 3.76 1.12
CA ILE A 34 4.50 3.82 1.80
C ILE A 34 5.55 4.45 0.88
N LYS A 35 5.60 4.01 -0.36
CA LYS A 35 6.54 4.55 -1.35
C LYS A 35 6.34 6.06 -1.51
N THR A 36 5.10 6.50 -1.67
CA THR A 36 4.78 7.91 -1.83
C THR A 36 5.22 8.73 -0.62
N ALA A 37 4.91 8.25 0.58
CA ALA A 37 5.28 8.95 1.81
C ALA A 37 6.79 9.01 2.01
N LEU A 38 7.51 7.94 1.71
CA LEU A 38 8.97 7.90 1.81
C LEU A 38 9.63 8.84 0.79
N GLU A 39 9.12 8.90 -0.43
CA GLU A 39 9.62 9.83 -1.44
C GLU A 39 9.44 11.27 -0.97
N ARG A 40 8.27 11.62 -0.49
CA ARG A 40 7.97 12.97 -0.02
C ARG A 40 8.80 13.37 1.21
N SER A 41 9.11 12.41 2.07
CA SER A 41 9.89 12.64 3.29
C SER A 41 11.39 12.47 3.11
N ASN A 42 11.85 12.21 1.90
CA ASN A 42 13.26 11.90 1.61
C ASN A 42 13.79 10.74 2.42
N GLY A 43 12.96 9.72 2.62
CA GLY A 43 13.32 8.50 3.34
C GLY A 43 13.24 8.60 4.86
N LYS A 44 12.77 9.72 5.40
CA LYS A 44 12.67 9.91 6.86
C LYS A 44 11.42 9.21 7.37
N LYS A 45 11.59 8.08 8.07
CA LYS A 45 10.47 7.23 8.51
C LYS A 45 9.50 7.95 9.44
N ASN A 46 9.98 8.77 10.37
CA ASN A 46 9.09 9.50 11.27
C ASN A 46 8.17 10.43 10.49
N ASP A 47 8.73 11.15 9.53
CA ASP A 47 7.96 12.08 8.70
C ASP A 47 7.00 11.32 7.79
N ALA A 48 7.45 10.20 7.22
CA ALA A 48 6.61 9.36 6.37
C ALA A 48 5.41 8.82 7.15
N ALA A 49 5.64 8.34 8.37
CA ALA A 49 4.56 7.84 9.23
C ALA A 49 3.54 8.94 9.51
N GLN A 50 4.00 10.15 9.77
CA GLN A 50 3.12 11.29 10.00
C GLN A 50 2.29 11.62 8.75
N ILE A 51 2.90 11.62 7.57
CA ILE A 51 2.20 11.83 6.30
C ILE A 51 1.10 10.78 6.12
N LEU A 52 1.39 9.52 6.45
CA LEU A 52 0.45 8.41 6.31
C LEU A 52 -0.64 8.42 7.39
N GLY A 53 -0.41 9.11 8.50
CA GLY A 53 -1.31 9.04 9.65
C GLY A 53 -1.12 7.76 10.45
N TRP A 54 0.05 7.13 10.38
CA TRP A 54 0.39 5.90 11.11
C TRP A 54 1.39 6.20 12.21
N GLY A 55 1.40 5.34 13.25
CA GLY A 55 2.51 5.34 14.17
C GLY A 55 3.78 4.81 13.49
N ARG A 56 4.96 5.23 13.97
CA ARG A 56 6.22 4.76 13.41
C ARG A 56 6.35 3.24 13.46
N ASN A 57 5.93 2.62 14.55
CA ASN A 57 6.00 1.17 14.70
C ASN A 57 5.13 0.45 13.67
N THR A 58 3.96 1.01 13.39
CA THR A 58 3.07 0.49 12.35
C THR A 58 3.74 0.56 10.99
N LEU A 59 4.36 1.70 10.66
CA LEU A 59 5.08 1.85 9.39
C LEU A 59 6.21 0.84 9.28
N THR A 60 7.03 0.71 10.32
CA THR A 60 8.15 -0.23 10.33
C THR A 60 7.68 -1.66 10.10
N LYS A 61 6.60 -2.06 10.79
CA LYS A 61 6.04 -3.40 10.65
C LYS A 61 5.52 -3.64 9.24
N LYS A 62 4.77 -2.69 8.68
CA LYS A 62 4.21 -2.83 7.34
C LYS A 62 5.30 -2.84 6.28
N MET A 63 6.35 -2.05 6.43
CA MET A 63 7.50 -2.10 5.53
C MET A 63 8.13 -3.49 5.54
N LYS A 64 8.34 -4.06 6.72
CA LYS A 64 8.87 -5.41 6.86
C LYS A 64 7.94 -6.44 6.21
N ASP A 65 6.65 -6.36 6.49
CA ASP A 65 5.65 -7.29 5.96
C ASP A 65 5.60 -7.24 4.43
N HIS A 66 5.84 -6.09 3.84
CA HIS A 66 5.79 -5.90 2.39
C HIS A 66 7.16 -6.02 1.70
N GLY A 67 8.21 -6.28 2.46
CA GLY A 67 9.55 -6.44 1.90
C GLY A 67 10.18 -5.14 1.41
N ILE A 68 9.84 -4.05 2.06
CA ILE A 68 10.37 -2.73 1.68
C ILE A 68 11.54 -2.34 2.57
#